data_8a53e1732a5859447de2cc020199bac2
#
_entry.id   8a53e1732a5859447de2cc020199bac2
#
_cell.length_a   1.000
_cell.length_b   1.000
_cell.length_c   1.000
_cell.angle_alpha   90.00
_cell.angle_beta   90.00
_cell.angle_gamma   90.00
#
_symmetry.space_group_name_H-M   'P 1'
#
loop_
_entity.id
_entity.type
_entity.pdbx_description
1 polymer ?
#
loop_
_entity_poly.entity_id
_entity_poly.type
_entity_poly.pdbx_seq_one_letter_code
_entity_poly.pdbx_strand_id
1 'polypeptide(L)'
;MKRKVLSVILTGAMVAGLAGTVTVHAEEQKTYNIGICQLVQHEALDAATQGFEDAVKEGLGEENVTFDEQNAQGDSATCSTIVNNFVSSNVDLILANATASLQAAAAGTSDIPILGTAVTEYGVA
;
A
#
# COMPACT_ATOMS: atom_id res chain seq x y z
N MET A 1 -26.85 13.91 -12.58
CA MET A 1 -26.98 13.35 -12.81
C MET A 1 -27.42 12.25 -13.13
N LYS A 2 -27.69 11.72 -13.52
CA LYS A 2 -28.24 10.79 -13.74
C LYS A 2 -27.75 9.78 -14.32
N ARG A 3 -27.63 9.00 -14.30
CA ARG A 3 -27.19 8.01 -14.59
C ARG A 3 -27.80 7.17 -15.19
N LYS A 4 -27.91 6.73 -15.75
CA LYS A 4 -28.54 6.03 -16.29
C LYS A 4 -28.06 5.02 -16.82
N VAL A 5 -27.91 4.34 -16.86
CA VAL A 5 -27.43 3.51 -17.24
C VAL A 5 -27.73 2.39 -17.48
N LEU A 6 -27.79 1.76 -17.35
CA LEU A 6 -27.98 0.69 -17.41
C LEU A 6 -28.59 -0.06 -18.13
N SER A 7 -29.09 -0.16 -18.24
CA SER A 7 -29.96 -0.76 -18.80
C SER A 7 -29.63 -1.46 -19.83
N VAL A 8 -29.11 -1.40 -20.39
CA VAL A 8 -28.78 -1.94 -21.34
C VAL A 8 -28.66 -3.18 -21.45
N ILE A 9 -28.28 -3.65 -20.85
CA ILE A 9 -27.99 -4.69 -20.90
C ILE A 9 -28.65 -5.68 -21.34
N LEU A 10 -29.48 -6.03 -21.13
CA LEU A 10 -30.03 -7.05 -21.31
C LEU A 10 -30.25 -7.53 -22.52
N THR A 11 -30.20 -7.19 -23.18
CA THR A 11 -30.63 -7.56 -24.27
C THR A 11 -29.99 -8.57 -24.93
N GLY A 12 -29.08 -8.80 -24.85
CA GLY A 12 -28.55 -9.68 -25.67
C GLY A 12 -28.62 -10.96 -25.48
N ALA A 13 -29.18 -11.38 -24.72
CA ALA A 13 -29.01 -12.57 -24.32
C ALA A 13 -29.43 -13.63 -25.08
N MET A 14 -29.95 -13.68 -25.94
CA MET A 14 -30.44 -14.74 -26.48
C MET A 14 -29.71 -15.47 -27.41
N VAL A 15 -28.70 -15.71 -27.34
CA VAL A 15 -28.04 -16.45 -28.23
C VAL A 15 -27.98 -17.72 -27.80
N ALA A 16 -28.68 -18.42 -28.22
CA ALA A 16 -28.65 -19.64 -27.76
C ALA A 16 -27.64 -20.39 -28.34
N GLY A 17 -27.18 -21.05 -27.83
CA GLY A 17 -26.52 -21.87 -28.49
C GLY A 17 -25.33 -22.34 -28.36
N LEU A 18 -24.70 -22.40 -27.77
CA LEU A 18 -23.56 -23.00 -27.75
C LEU A 18 -22.92 -22.87 -26.59
N ALA A 19 -22.67 -23.74 -26.13
CA ALA A 19 -22.06 -23.89 -25.01
C ALA A 19 -20.84 -23.22 -24.80
N GLY A 20 -20.56 -22.53 -24.18
CA GLY A 20 -19.37 -21.95 -23.90
C GLY A 20 -19.61 -21.11 -22.74
N THR A 21 -19.60 -21.58 -21.62
CA THR A 21 -19.76 -20.76 -20.50
C THR A 21 -18.51 -19.98 -20.36
N VAL A 22 -18.54 -18.85 -20.82
CA VAL A 22 -17.44 -17.94 -20.56
C VAL A 22 -17.74 -17.37 -19.20
N THR A 23 -17.12 -17.92 -18.25
CA THR A 23 -17.20 -17.31 -16.96
C THR A 23 -16.28 -16.12 -17.02
N VAL A 24 -16.84 -15.01 -17.15
CA VAL A 24 -16.08 -13.79 -17.01
C VAL A 24 -15.86 -13.65 -15.53
N HIS A 25 -14.71 -14.02 -15.11
CA HIS A 25 -14.34 -13.71 -13.78
C HIS A 25 -14.03 -12.22 -13.79
N ALA A 26 -14.87 -11.49 -13.19
CA ALA A 26 -14.51 -10.13 -12.89
C ALA A 26 -13.36 -10.25 -11.90
N GLU A 27 -12.20 -9.95 -12.32
CA GLU A 27 -11.09 -9.88 -11.41
C GLU A 27 -11.43 -8.82 -10.38
N GLU A 28 -11.54 -9.22 -9.14
CA GLU A 28 -11.68 -8.27 -8.07
C GLU A 28 -10.44 -7.41 -8.10
N GLN A 29 -10.65 -6.14 -8.28
CA GLN A 29 -9.56 -5.20 -8.33
C GLN A 29 -8.96 -5.17 -6.93
N LYS A 30 -7.78 -5.69 -6.82
CA LYS A 30 -7.11 -5.79 -5.54
C LYS A 30 -6.58 -4.43 -5.15
N THR A 31 -6.98 -3.96 -3.99
CA THR A 31 -6.46 -2.72 -3.43
C THR A 31 -5.42 -3.05 -2.36
N TYR A 32 -4.42 -2.20 -2.26
CA TYR A 32 -3.32 -2.38 -1.32
C TYR A 32 -3.26 -1.21 -0.37
N ASN A 33 -3.03 -1.52 0.90
CA ASN A 33 -2.82 -0.52 1.93
C ASN A 33 -1.36 -0.57 2.36
N ILE A 34 -0.66 0.53 2.22
CA ILE A 34 0.76 0.61 2.51
C ILE A 34 0.98 1.60 3.65
N GLY A 35 1.64 1.13 4.71
CA GLY A 35 2.02 2.00 5.81
C GLY A 35 3.42 2.55 5.56
N ILE A 36 3.61 3.84 5.77
CA ILE A 36 4.91 4.50 5.64
C ILE A 36 5.27 5.10 6.98
N CYS A 37 6.37 4.62 7.57
CA CYS A 37 6.91 5.18 8.79
C CYS A 37 8.17 5.96 8.45
N GLN A 38 8.07 7.29 8.40
CA GLN A 38 9.21 8.16 8.19
C GLN A 38 9.70 8.68 9.54
N LEU A 39 11.00 8.58 9.79
CA LEU A 39 11.53 8.96 11.09
C LEU A 39 11.34 10.44 11.41
N VAL A 40 11.60 11.30 10.45
CA VAL A 40 11.58 12.74 10.69
C VAL A 40 11.36 13.46 9.37
N GLN A 41 10.86 14.66 9.42
CA GLN A 41 10.73 15.47 8.22
C GLN A 41 12.12 15.99 7.83
N HIS A 42 12.55 15.60 6.66
CA HIS A 42 13.83 15.99 6.10
C HIS A 42 13.74 15.88 4.59
N GLU A 43 14.29 16.85 3.89
CA GLU A 43 14.18 16.91 2.44
C GLU A 43 14.54 15.59 1.74
N ALA A 44 15.60 14.93 2.18
CA ALA A 44 16.02 13.67 1.57
C ALA A 44 15.05 12.53 1.87
N LEU A 45 14.49 12.49 3.09
CA LEU A 45 13.52 11.46 3.45
C LEU A 45 12.18 11.71 2.76
N ASP A 46 11.78 12.98 2.67
CA ASP A 46 10.54 13.36 1.98
C ASP A 46 10.63 12.95 0.51
N ALA A 47 11.78 13.18 -0.12
CA ALA A 47 11.99 12.79 -1.52
C ALA A 47 11.95 11.27 -1.69
N ALA A 48 12.50 10.52 -0.75
CA ALA A 48 12.47 9.07 -0.80
C ALA A 48 11.05 8.53 -0.66
N THR A 49 10.26 9.08 0.25
CA THR A 49 8.86 8.71 0.42
C THR A 49 8.06 9.03 -0.84
N GLN A 50 8.21 10.25 -1.36
CA GLN A 50 7.49 10.67 -2.56
C GLN A 50 7.84 9.78 -3.76
N GLY A 51 9.13 9.49 -3.96
CA GLY A 51 9.54 8.63 -5.06
C GLY A 51 8.97 7.23 -4.95
N PHE A 52 8.89 6.70 -3.74
CA PHE A 52 8.26 5.40 -3.50
C PHE A 52 6.76 5.44 -3.84
N GLU A 53 6.05 6.44 -3.35
CA GLU A 53 4.62 6.56 -3.63
C GLU A 53 4.35 6.69 -5.13
N ASP A 54 5.12 7.53 -5.82
CA ASP A 54 4.94 7.74 -7.25
C ASP A 54 5.16 6.45 -8.04
N ALA A 55 6.21 5.70 -7.69
CA ALA A 55 6.51 4.44 -8.37
C ALA A 55 5.43 3.39 -8.12
N VAL A 56 4.90 3.32 -6.92
CA VAL A 56 3.84 2.37 -6.58
C VAL A 56 2.53 2.73 -7.31
N LYS A 57 2.20 4.02 -7.34
CA LYS A 57 1.02 4.48 -8.09
C LYS A 57 1.16 4.17 -9.58
N GLU A 58 2.34 4.37 -10.12
CA GLU A 58 2.58 4.07 -11.53
C GLU A 58 2.46 2.58 -11.81
N GLY A 59 2.99 1.74 -10.91
CA GLY A 59 3.01 0.30 -11.12
C GLY A 59 1.68 -0.40 -10.84
N LEU A 60 0.95 0.05 -9.85
CA LEU A 60 -0.29 -0.61 -9.43
C LEU A 60 -1.56 0.11 -9.87
N GLY A 61 -1.45 1.37 -10.23
CA GLY A 61 -2.61 2.23 -10.47
C GLY A 61 -2.96 2.99 -9.20
N GLU A 62 -3.13 4.29 -9.33
CA GLU A 62 -3.42 5.15 -8.17
C GLU A 62 -4.69 4.73 -7.43
N GLU A 63 -5.67 4.23 -8.16
CA GLU A 63 -6.93 3.80 -7.56
C GLU A 63 -6.81 2.49 -6.80
N ASN A 64 -5.71 1.80 -6.93
CA ASN A 64 -5.50 0.48 -6.31
C ASN A 64 -4.63 0.52 -5.07
N VAL A 65 -4.18 1.68 -4.65
CA VAL A 65 -3.27 1.78 -3.52
C VAL A 65 -3.65 2.94 -2.61
N THR A 66 -3.52 2.70 -1.31
CA THR A 66 -3.74 3.73 -0.30
C THR A 66 -2.51 3.78 0.59
N PHE A 67 -2.04 4.97 0.89
CA PHE A 67 -0.88 5.17 1.75
C PHE A 67 -1.31 5.77 3.09
N ASP A 68 -0.81 5.17 4.17
CA ASP A 68 -0.91 5.74 5.51
C ASP A 68 0.49 6.21 5.88
N GLU A 69 0.77 7.48 5.62
CA GLU A 69 2.07 8.07 5.87
C GLU A 69 2.10 8.71 7.24
N GLN A 70 3.01 8.25 8.07
CA GLN A 70 3.17 8.74 9.43
C GLN A 70 4.61 9.20 9.67
N ASN A 71 4.75 10.29 10.41
CA ASN A 71 6.05 10.86 10.74
C ASN A 71 6.30 10.75 12.25
N ALA A 72 7.44 10.17 12.62
CA ALA A 72 7.76 9.93 14.02
C ALA A 72 8.40 11.14 14.70
N GLN A 73 8.64 12.20 13.96
CA GLN A 73 9.23 13.45 14.48
C GLN A 73 10.55 13.24 15.22
N GLY A 74 11.34 12.30 14.74
CA GLY A 74 12.66 12.02 15.29
C GLY A 74 12.67 11.10 16.50
N ASP A 75 11.51 10.58 16.90
CA ASP A 75 11.42 9.75 18.10
C ASP A 75 11.25 8.27 17.77
N SER A 76 12.23 7.46 18.20
CA SER A 76 12.20 6.02 17.97
C SER A 76 11.02 5.31 18.62
N ALA A 77 10.57 5.78 19.79
CA ALA A 77 9.42 5.18 20.46
C ALA A 77 8.15 5.44 19.66
N THR A 78 8.06 6.59 19.03
CA THR A 78 6.95 6.93 18.15
C THR A 78 6.95 6.03 16.91
N CYS A 79 8.14 5.67 16.39
CA CYS A 79 8.22 4.71 15.29
C CYS A 79 7.54 3.39 15.67
N SER A 80 7.80 2.91 16.88
CA SER A 80 7.17 1.65 17.34
C SER A 80 5.65 1.77 17.45
N THR A 81 5.16 2.90 17.92
CA THR A 81 3.71 3.15 17.98
C THR A 81 3.09 3.15 16.59
N ILE A 82 3.73 3.82 15.64
CA ILE A 82 3.27 3.88 14.26
C ILE A 82 3.21 2.48 13.66
N VAL A 83 4.27 1.70 13.84
CA VAL A 83 4.34 0.33 13.32
C VAL A 83 3.24 -0.54 13.94
N ASN A 84 3.01 -0.41 15.24
CA ASN A 84 1.95 -1.17 15.90
C ASN A 84 0.57 -0.84 15.31
N ASN A 85 0.36 0.41 14.94
CA ASN A 85 -0.89 0.81 14.29
C ASN A 85 -1.00 0.16 12.90
N PHE A 86 0.08 0.10 12.14
CA PHE A 86 0.08 -0.56 10.84
C PHE A 86 -0.24 -2.05 10.97
N VAL A 87 0.37 -2.71 11.97
CA VAL A 87 0.11 -4.13 12.22
C VAL A 87 -1.37 -4.34 12.57
N SER A 88 -1.91 -3.49 13.42
CA SER A 88 -3.33 -3.58 13.82
C SER A 88 -4.26 -3.34 12.66
N SER A 89 -3.86 -2.51 11.71
CA SER A 89 -4.66 -2.20 10.52
C SER A 89 -4.45 -3.22 9.40
N ASN A 90 -3.57 -4.19 9.59
CA ASN A 90 -3.25 -5.20 8.59
C ASN A 90 -2.83 -4.59 7.24
N VAL A 91 -1.91 -3.65 7.26
CA VAL A 91 -1.40 -3.12 6.00
C VAL A 91 -0.67 -4.20 5.22
N ASP A 92 -0.61 -4.05 3.93
CA ASP A 92 -0.02 -5.06 3.03
C ASP A 92 1.50 -4.94 2.95
N LEU A 93 2.04 -3.77 3.25
CA LEU A 93 3.46 -3.50 3.16
C LEU A 93 3.80 -2.32 4.07
N ILE A 94 4.97 -2.33 4.67
CA ILE A 94 5.48 -1.20 5.42
C ILE A 94 6.73 -0.67 4.73
N LEU A 95 6.73 0.63 4.42
CA LEU A 95 7.95 1.34 4.05
C LEU A 95 8.54 1.95 5.30
N ALA A 96 9.75 1.55 5.64
CA ALA A 96 10.47 2.10 6.79
C ALA A 96 11.55 3.05 6.26
N ASN A 97 11.36 4.33 6.50
CA ASN A 97 12.24 5.38 6.02
C ASN A 97 13.12 5.88 7.15
N ALA A 98 14.36 5.46 7.13
CA ALA A 98 15.46 5.65 8.05
C ALA A 98 15.63 4.46 9.01
N THR A 99 16.81 4.38 9.61
CA THR A 99 17.23 3.23 10.42
C THR A 99 16.28 2.94 11.59
N ALA A 100 15.90 3.95 12.36
CA ALA A 100 15.02 3.74 13.51
C ALA A 100 13.64 3.22 13.09
N SER A 101 13.14 3.66 11.95
CA SER A 101 11.87 3.16 11.40
C SER A 101 12.01 1.69 11.01
N LEU A 102 13.14 1.31 10.40
CA LEU A 102 13.37 -0.08 10.02
C LEU A 102 13.49 -0.99 11.26
N GLN A 103 14.20 -0.52 12.28
CA GLN A 103 14.31 -1.27 13.53
C GLN A 103 12.94 -1.49 14.18
N ALA A 104 12.12 -0.45 14.20
CA ALA A 104 10.77 -0.55 14.74
C ALA A 104 9.91 -1.53 13.95
N ALA A 105 9.98 -1.48 12.63
CA ALA A 105 9.22 -2.37 11.77
C ALA A 105 9.67 -3.82 11.95
N ALA A 106 10.97 -4.07 11.97
CA ALA A 106 11.51 -5.41 12.14
C ALA A 106 11.15 -6.00 13.50
N ALA A 107 11.06 -5.18 14.52
CA ALA A 107 10.66 -5.63 15.85
C ALA A 107 9.15 -5.81 15.98
N GLY A 108 8.37 -5.09 15.18
CA GLY A 108 6.92 -5.05 15.32
C GLY A 108 6.17 -6.12 14.55
N THR A 109 6.76 -6.67 13.51
CA THR A 109 6.09 -7.69 12.71
C THR A 109 7.09 -8.64 12.05
N SER A 110 6.67 -9.89 11.91
CA SER A 110 7.39 -10.88 11.11
C SER A 110 6.55 -11.31 9.91
N ASP A 111 5.35 -10.79 9.79
CA ASP A 111 4.40 -11.24 8.76
C ASP A 111 4.21 -10.25 7.64
N ILE A 112 4.29 -8.96 7.93
CA ILE A 112 4.10 -7.92 6.92
C ILE A 112 5.43 -7.64 6.25
N PRO A 113 5.50 -7.65 4.92
CA PRO A 113 6.75 -7.29 4.22
C PRO A 113 7.19 -5.87 4.56
N ILE A 114 8.49 -5.69 4.72
CA ILE A 114 9.08 -4.40 5.06
C ILE A 114 10.09 -4.03 4.00
N LEU A 115 9.98 -2.82 3.49
CA LEU A 115 11.01 -2.23 2.65
C LEU A 115 11.70 -1.12 3.42
N GLY A 116 13.02 -1.14 3.46
CA GLY A 116 13.80 -0.10 4.12
C GLY A 116 14.43 0.84 3.10
N THR A 117 14.42 2.13 3.41
CA THR A 117 15.13 3.13 2.62
C THR A 117 15.80 4.11 3.54
N ALA A 118 16.85 4.78 3.05
CA ALA A 118 17.64 5.75 3.81
C ALA A 118 18.21 5.15 5.10
N VAL A 119 18.55 3.89 5.06
CA VAL A 119 19.10 3.16 6.21
C VAL A 119 20.60 3.21 6.13
N THR A 120 21.24 3.68 7.21
CA THR A 120 22.68 3.84 7.21
C THR A 120 23.43 2.53 7.37
N GLU A 121 22.83 1.55 8.02
CA GLU A 121 23.44 0.24 8.16
C GLU A 121 22.37 -0.82 8.39
N TYR A 122 22.26 -1.75 7.46
CA TYR A 122 21.28 -2.82 7.56
C TYR A 122 21.68 -3.93 8.52
N GLY A 123 22.94 -4.02 8.87
CA GLY A 123 23.43 -5.06 9.76
C GLY A 123 23.02 -4.89 11.22
N VAL A 124 22.50 -3.73 11.58
CA VAL A 124 22.05 -3.43 12.94
C VAL A 124 20.55 -3.13 13.01
N ALA A 125 19.85 -3.30 11.91
CA ALA A 125 18.42 -3.00 11.85
C ALA A 125 17.59 -4.29 12.00
#